data_db90d1a9c65feba05abd9b8183b7d78e
#
_entry.id   db90d1a9c65feba05abd9b8183b7d78e
#
_cell.length_a   1.000
_cell.length_b   1.000
_cell.length_c   1.000
_cell.angle_alpha   90.00
_cell.angle_beta   90.00
_cell.angle_gamma   90.00
#
_symmetry.space_group_name_H-M   'P 1'
#
loop_
_entity.id
_entity.type
_entity.pdbx_description
1 polymer ?
#
loop_
_entity_poly.entity_id
_entity_poly.type
_entity_poly.pdbx_seq_one_letter_code
_entity_poly.pdbx_strand_id
1 'polypeptide(L)'
;MSQQCIDPIVGKILAGWRYDISSLALEMRGDYESHFAECEHCRNRQKIHRMIDVGLIALASVSGGIFLLAFGVIRHFGPRHAFWLEIAALSGFALSALIWLVVAVATPAPVTVLDAAKEGARRVHDRLPQEIRERLPEELRVKITGT
;
A
#
# COMPACT_ATOMS: atom_id res chain seq x y z
N MET A 1 7.33 27.58 7.76
CA MET A 1 6.95 27.80 9.18
C MET A 1 6.93 26.42 9.81
N SER A 2 7.92 26.10 10.65
CA SER A 2 7.94 24.84 11.41
C SER A 2 6.93 24.96 12.53
N GLN A 3 5.74 24.44 12.29
CA GLN A 3 4.75 24.31 13.37
C GLN A 3 5.33 23.32 14.38
N GLN A 4 5.61 23.81 15.56
CA GLN A 4 6.05 22.97 16.68
C GLN A 4 4.86 22.14 17.16
N CYS A 5 5.13 20.93 17.66
CA CYS A 5 4.12 20.10 18.29
C CYS A 5 3.53 20.84 19.53
N ILE A 6 2.23 20.75 19.73
CA ILE A 6 1.54 21.34 20.89
C ILE A 6 2.05 20.75 22.19
N ASP A 7 2.28 19.43 22.21
CA ASP A 7 2.91 18.72 23.32
C ASP A 7 4.18 18.01 22.82
N PRO A 8 5.37 18.51 23.16
CA PRO A 8 6.64 17.94 22.69
C PRO A 8 6.92 16.53 23.24
N ILE A 9 6.35 16.16 24.40
CA ILE A 9 6.54 14.84 25.01
C ILE A 9 5.74 13.82 24.21
N VAL A 10 4.47 14.07 23.98
CA VAL A 10 3.59 13.22 23.15
C VAL A 10 4.12 13.14 21.72
N GLY A 11 4.55 14.27 21.15
CA GLY A 11 5.15 14.31 19.81
C GLY A 11 6.39 13.45 19.69
N LYS A 12 7.26 13.37 20.71
CA LYS A 12 8.46 12.55 20.73
C LYS A 12 8.11 11.05 20.83
N ILE A 13 7.12 10.69 21.63
CA ILE A 13 6.61 9.31 21.72
C ILE A 13 6.05 8.86 20.38
N LEU A 14 5.18 9.67 19.76
CA LEU A 14 4.60 9.39 18.45
C LEU A 14 5.66 9.26 17.36
N ALA A 15 6.70 10.08 17.40
CA ALA A 15 7.81 9.99 16.46
C ALA A 15 8.57 8.66 16.60
N GLY A 16 8.75 8.14 17.81
CA GLY A 16 9.32 6.82 18.07
C GLY A 16 8.50 5.68 17.46
N TRP A 17 7.19 5.84 17.37
CA TRP A 17 6.28 4.88 16.73
C TRP A 17 5.97 5.20 15.25
N ARG A 18 6.75 6.06 14.63
CA ARG A 18 6.51 6.54 13.25
C ARG A 18 5.11 7.12 13.05
N TYR A 19 4.52 7.67 14.10
CA TYR A 19 3.14 8.21 14.14
C TYR A 19 2.06 7.16 13.85
N ASP A 20 2.36 5.88 14.07
CA ASP A 20 1.42 4.77 13.92
C ASP A 20 0.94 4.29 15.29
N ILE A 21 -0.36 4.45 15.54
CA ILE A 21 -1.03 4.03 16.77
C ILE A 21 -1.91 2.79 16.57
N SER A 22 -1.84 2.16 15.40
CA SER A 22 -2.72 1.02 15.06
C SER A 22 -2.47 -0.22 15.94
N SER A 23 -1.25 -0.36 16.46
CA SER A 23 -0.85 -1.46 17.34
C SER A 23 -1.22 -1.24 18.82
N LEU A 24 -1.67 -0.03 19.20
CA LEU A 24 -2.06 0.28 20.57
C LEU A 24 -3.43 -0.32 20.91
N ALA A 25 -3.59 -0.72 22.18
CA ALA A 25 -4.89 -1.10 22.72
C ALA A 25 -5.88 0.08 22.61
N LEU A 26 -7.15 -0.22 22.36
CA LEU A 26 -8.21 0.77 22.16
C LEU A 26 -8.31 1.76 23.32
N GLU A 27 -8.09 1.29 24.56
CA GLU A 27 -8.15 2.11 25.76
C GLU A 27 -7.07 3.20 25.82
N MET A 28 -5.89 2.91 25.27
CA MET A 28 -4.76 3.85 25.24
C MET A 28 -4.73 4.73 23.98
N ARG A 29 -5.57 4.43 22.99
CA ARG A 29 -5.58 5.11 21.70
C ARG A 29 -6.23 6.48 21.76
N GLY A 30 -7.25 6.66 22.62
CA GLY A 30 -8.06 7.87 22.68
C GLY A 30 -7.26 9.15 22.91
N ASP A 31 -6.26 9.13 23.82
CA ASP A 31 -5.44 10.29 24.13
C ASP A 31 -4.56 10.71 22.93
N TYR A 32 -4.04 9.73 22.18
CA TYR A 32 -3.25 10.00 20.97
C TYR A 32 -4.12 10.43 19.78
N GLU A 33 -5.34 9.90 19.65
CA GLU A 33 -6.30 10.32 18.63
C GLU A 33 -6.73 11.77 18.86
N SER A 34 -6.98 12.18 20.12
CA SER A 34 -7.29 13.58 20.47
C SER A 34 -6.11 14.49 20.13
N HIS A 35 -4.88 14.09 20.44
CA HIS A 35 -3.68 14.83 20.05
C HIS A 35 -3.56 15.01 18.53
N PHE A 36 -3.84 13.97 17.73
CA PHE A 36 -3.84 14.09 16.27
C PHE A 36 -4.96 14.99 15.75
N ALA A 37 -6.10 15.08 16.43
CA ALA A 37 -7.17 15.99 16.07
C ALA A 37 -6.75 17.45 16.28
N GLU A 38 -6.03 17.75 17.36
CA GLU A 38 -5.64 19.10 17.75
C GLU A 38 -4.29 19.54 17.15
N CYS A 39 -3.32 18.61 17.00
CA CYS A 39 -1.97 18.92 16.55
C CYS A 39 -1.79 18.70 15.04
N GLU A 40 -1.82 19.77 14.26
CA GLU A 40 -1.61 19.72 12.81
C GLU A 40 -0.22 19.19 12.43
N HIS A 41 0.81 19.50 13.22
CA HIS A 41 2.17 19.02 12.98
C HIS A 41 2.23 17.47 12.99
N CYS A 42 1.73 16.84 14.06
CA CYS A 42 1.74 15.39 14.20
C CYS A 42 0.84 14.72 13.16
N ARG A 43 -0.32 15.29 12.86
CA ARG A 43 -1.22 14.82 11.80
C ARG A 43 -0.57 14.86 10.40
N ASN A 44 0.17 15.91 10.08
CA ASN A 44 0.87 16.01 8.80
C ASN A 44 2.02 15.00 8.73
N ARG A 45 2.77 14.81 9.80
CA ARG A 45 3.82 13.78 9.87
C ARG A 45 3.26 12.39 9.66
N GLN A 46 2.16 12.05 10.31
CA GLN A 46 1.46 10.77 10.12
C GLN A 46 1.06 10.55 8.66
N LYS A 47 0.47 11.58 8.02
CA LYS A 47 0.09 11.50 6.60
C LYS A 47 1.30 11.24 5.70
N ILE A 48 2.40 11.95 5.94
CA ILE A 48 3.63 11.80 5.14
C ILE A 48 4.19 10.38 5.28
N HIS A 49 4.32 9.85 6.50
CA HIS A 49 4.80 8.48 6.72
C HIS A 49 3.90 7.45 6.03
N ARG A 50 2.58 7.58 6.19
CA ARG A 50 1.62 6.70 5.51
C ARG A 50 1.71 6.80 3.98
N MET A 51 1.87 8.00 3.42
CA MET A 51 2.04 8.19 1.97
C MET A 51 3.33 7.53 1.47
N ILE A 52 4.43 7.62 2.22
CA ILE A 52 5.70 6.98 1.87
C ILE A 52 5.53 5.46 1.87
N ASP A 53 4.95 4.88 2.91
CA ASP A 53 4.77 3.44 3.04
C ASP A 53 3.88 2.87 1.93
N VAL A 54 2.73 3.52 1.68
CA VAL A 54 1.83 3.14 0.57
C VAL A 54 2.50 3.32 -0.79
N GLY A 55 3.24 4.42 -0.97
CA GLY A 55 3.98 4.70 -2.20
C GLY A 55 5.05 3.65 -2.50
N LEU A 56 5.79 3.20 -1.48
CA LEU A 56 6.79 2.15 -1.63
C LEU A 56 6.17 0.80 -2.02
N ILE A 57 5.05 0.42 -1.40
CA ILE A 57 4.32 -0.81 -1.76
C ILE A 57 3.79 -0.72 -3.19
N ALA A 58 3.18 0.41 -3.56
CA ALA A 58 2.66 0.59 -4.90
C ALA A 58 3.78 0.54 -5.95
N LEU A 59 4.90 1.23 -5.69
CA LEU A 59 6.06 1.22 -6.59
C LEU A 59 6.65 -0.19 -6.73
N ALA A 60 6.86 -0.89 -5.62
CA ALA A 60 7.39 -2.25 -5.63
C ALA A 60 6.45 -3.22 -6.37
N SER A 61 5.12 -3.08 -6.21
CA SER A 61 4.13 -3.90 -6.90
C SER A 61 4.14 -3.67 -8.41
N VAL A 62 4.15 -2.40 -8.84
CA VAL A 62 4.20 -2.04 -10.26
C VAL A 62 5.52 -2.51 -10.88
N SER A 63 6.65 -2.27 -10.22
CA SER A 63 7.97 -2.71 -10.70
C SER A 63 8.05 -4.23 -10.82
N GLY A 64 7.57 -4.95 -9.80
CA GLY A 64 7.49 -6.41 -9.84
C GLY A 64 6.64 -6.92 -11.01
N GLY A 65 5.48 -6.30 -11.24
CA GLY A 65 4.62 -6.63 -12.39
C GLY A 65 5.31 -6.40 -13.74
N ILE A 66 6.02 -5.28 -13.89
CA ILE A 66 6.77 -4.98 -15.12
C ILE A 66 7.87 -6.00 -15.35
N PHE A 67 8.65 -6.38 -14.33
CA PHE A 67 9.71 -7.37 -14.46
C PHE A 67 9.17 -8.76 -14.80
N LEU A 68 8.02 -9.16 -14.23
CA LEU A 68 7.35 -10.42 -14.58
C LEU A 68 6.86 -10.41 -16.03
N LEU A 69 6.26 -9.31 -16.48
CA LEU A 69 5.83 -9.17 -17.87
C LEU A 69 7.03 -9.21 -18.82
N ALA A 70 8.11 -8.48 -18.49
CA ALA A 70 9.34 -8.49 -19.27
C ALA A 70 9.92 -9.91 -19.37
N PHE A 71 9.99 -10.64 -18.25
CA PHE A 71 10.42 -12.04 -18.24
C PHE A 71 9.54 -12.90 -19.15
N GLY A 72 8.21 -12.78 -19.04
CA GLY A 72 7.27 -13.53 -19.89
C GLY A 72 7.47 -13.25 -21.40
N VAL A 73 7.62 -11.97 -21.76
CA VAL A 73 7.86 -11.56 -23.15
C VAL A 73 9.20 -12.08 -23.66
N ILE A 74 10.28 -11.96 -22.88
CA ILE A 74 11.61 -12.47 -23.24
C ILE A 74 11.56 -13.98 -23.43
N ARG A 75 10.89 -14.70 -22.51
CA ARG A 75 10.76 -16.16 -22.57
C ARG A 75 9.96 -16.65 -23.77
N HIS A 76 8.94 -15.90 -24.19
CA HIS A 76 8.04 -16.30 -25.27
C HIS A 76 8.55 -15.87 -26.66
N PHE A 77 9.11 -14.68 -26.79
CA PHE A 77 9.51 -14.09 -28.07
C PHE A 77 11.02 -13.90 -28.22
N GLY A 78 11.79 -14.07 -27.14
CA GLY A 78 13.21 -13.76 -27.13
C GLY A 78 14.05 -14.77 -27.93
N PRO A 79 15.18 -14.32 -28.48
CA PRO A 79 16.14 -15.20 -29.12
C PRO A 79 16.77 -16.13 -28.07
N ARG A 80 17.23 -17.33 -28.52
CA ARG A 80 17.88 -18.34 -27.65
C ARG A 80 19.07 -17.83 -26.83
N HIS A 81 19.57 -16.63 -27.12
CA HIS A 81 20.70 -16.00 -26.43
C HIS A 81 20.28 -14.93 -25.40
N ALA A 82 18.95 -14.77 -25.09
CA ALA A 82 18.44 -13.77 -24.19
C ALA A 82 18.62 -14.12 -22.69
N PHE A 83 19.42 -15.13 -22.35
CA PHE A 83 19.66 -15.62 -20.99
C PHE A 83 20.00 -14.49 -19.98
N TRP A 84 20.85 -13.55 -20.36
CA TRP A 84 21.20 -12.42 -19.49
C TRP A 84 20.03 -11.47 -19.22
N LEU A 85 19.13 -11.31 -20.19
CA LEU A 85 17.92 -10.50 -20.02
C LEU A 85 16.90 -11.22 -19.10
N GLU A 86 16.80 -12.55 -19.19
CA GLU A 86 15.98 -13.33 -18.27
C GLU A 86 16.48 -13.21 -16.83
N ILE A 87 17.80 -13.32 -16.61
CA ILE A 87 18.41 -13.12 -15.29
C ILE A 87 18.15 -11.70 -14.76
N ALA A 88 18.35 -10.68 -15.61
CA ALA A 88 18.11 -9.30 -15.23
C ALA A 88 16.65 -9.07 -14.83
N ALA A 89 15.68 -9.62 -15.56
CA ALA A 89 14.27 -9.52 -15.23
C ALA A 89 13.92 -10.24 -13.92
N LEU A 90 14.44 -11.44 -13.70
CA LEU A 90 14.24 -12.17 -12.45
C LEU A 90 14.90 -11.51 -11.26
N SER A 91 16.09 -10.96 -11.41
CA SER A 91 16.76 -10.23 -10.33
C SER A 91 16.02 -8.95 -9.96
N GLY A 92 15.50 -8.21 -10.95
CA GLY A 92 14.66 -7.04 -10.74
C GLY A 92 13.35 -7.39 -10.01
N PHE A 93 12.72 -8.49 -10.40
CA PHE A 93 11.54 -9.00 -9.70
C PHE A 93 11.86 -9.39 -8.25
N ALA A 94 12.94 -10.13 -8.02
CA ALA A 94 13.36 -10.55 -6.67
C ALA A 94 13.64 -9.34 -5.77
N LEU A 95 14.30 -8.31 -6.29
CA LEU A 95 14.55 -7.07 -5.56
C LEU A 95 13.25 -6.34 -5.22
N SER A 96 12.32 -6.23 -6.16
CA SER A 96 11.00 -5.63 -5.94
C SER A 96 10.20 -6.39 -4.89
N ALA A 97 10.22 -7.72 -4.93
CA ALA A 97 9.56 -8.58 -3.96
C ALA A 97 10.18 -8.44 -2.55
N LEU A 98 11.51 -8.32 -2.46
CA LEU A 98 12.21 -8.09 -1.20
C LEU A 98 11.82 -6.74 -0.58
N ILE A 99 11.82 -5.67 -1.36
CA ILE A 99 11.38 -4.34 -0.91
C ILE A 99 9.94 -4.41 -0.43
N TRP A 100 9.06 -5.04 -1.22
CA TRP A 100 7.66 -5.22 -0.85
C TRP A 100 7.51 -5.95 0.48
N LEU A 101 8.24 -7.05 0.66
CA LEU A 101 8.20 -7.85 1.89
C LEU A 101 8.70 -7.05 3.10
N VAL A 102 9.82 -6.34 2.97
CA VAL A 102 10.37 -5.51 4.06
C VAL A 102 9.36 -4.46 4.49
N VAL A 103 8.75 -3.74 3.53
CA VAL A 103 7.76 -2.71 3.84
C VAL A 103 6.50 -3.34 4.43
N ALA A 104 6.03 -4.48 3.89
CA ALA A 104 4.85 -5.17 4.37
C ALA A 104 4.98 -5.68 5.82
N VAL A 105 6.17 -6.10 6.23
CA VAL A 105 6.43 -6.54 7.62
C VAL A 105 6.63 -5.34 8.56
N ALA A 106 7.27 -4.28 8.07
CA ALA A 106 7.61 -3.11 8.88
C ALA A 106 6.45 -2.14 9.08
N THR A 107 5.36 -2.25 8.31
CA THR A 107 4.27 -1.26 8.30
C THR A 107 2.89 -1.91 8.16
N PRO A 108 1.81 -1.28 8.64
CA PRO A 108 0.42 -1.71 8.39
C PRO A 108 -0.05 -1.37 6.97
N ALA A 109 0.82 -0.83 6.12
CA ALA A 109 0.49 -0.37 4.78
C ALA A 109 -0.19 -1.43 3.88
N PRO A 110 0.14 -2.76 3.94
CA PRO A 110 -0.57 -3.75 3.13
C PRO A 110 -2.07 -3.78 3.39
N VAL A 111 -2.50 -3.64 4.65
CA VAL A 111 -3.93 -3.63 5.01
C VAL A 111 -4.61 -2.39 4.44
N THR A 112 -3.98 -1.23 4.57
CA THR A 112 -4.53 0.02 4.02
C THR A 112 -4.60 0.03 2.49
N VAL A 113 -3.64 -0.59 1.80
CA VAL A 113 -3.67 -0.75 0.34
C VAL A 113 -4.79 -1.69 -0.09
N LEU A 114 -4.98 -2.80 0.62
CA LEU A 114 -6.07 -3.74 0.34
C LEU A 114 -7.44 -3.08 0.53
N ASP A 115 -7.62 -2.30 1.58
CA ASP A 115 -8.87 -1.60 1.85
C ASP A 115 -9.12 -0.51 0.81
N ALA A 116 -8.10 0.25 0.42
CA ALA A 116 -8.19 1.23 -0.66
C ALA A 116 -8.49 0.57 -2.02
N ALA A 117 -7.90 -0.60 -2.30
CA ALA A 117 -8.17 -1.36 -3.51
C ALA A 117 -9.61 -1.90 -3.55
N LYS A 118 -10.13 -2.41 -2.42
CA LYS A 118 -11.52 -2.84 -2.29
C LYS A 118 -12.49 -1.68 -2.52
N GLU A 119 -12.22 -0.54 -1.89
CA GLU A 119 -13.04 0.66 -2.06
C GLU A 119 -12.99 1.18 -3.51
N GLY A 120 -11.81 1.17 -4.13
CA GLY A 120 -11.64 1.49 -5.55
C GLY A 120 -12.42 0.55 -6.45
N ALA A 121 -12.36 -0.75 -6.19
CA ALA A 121 -13.12 -1.77 -6.92
C ALA A 121 -14.63 -1.58 -6.79
N ARG A 122 -15.13 -1.25 -5.58
CA ARG A 122 -16.55 -0.90 -5.36
C ARG A 122 -16.98 0.30 -6.19
N ARG A 123 -16.20 1.38 -6.17
CA ARG A 123 -16.49 2.60 -6.95
C ARG A 123 -16.51 2.34 -8.46
N VAL A 124 -15.61 1.50 -8.95
CA VAL A 124 -15.59 1.09 -10.37
C VAL A 124 -16.83 0.25 -10.68
N HIS A 125 -17.14 -0.73 -9.82
CA HIS A 125 -18.32 -1.57 -9.97
C HIS A 125 -19.62 -0.74 -10.01
N ASP A 126 -19.74 0.29 -9.15
CA ASP A 126 -20.93 1.16 -9.10
C ASP A 126 -21.08 2.05 -10.34
N ARG A 127 -19.95 2.34 -11.02
CA ARG A 127 -19.94 3.12 -12.28
C ARG A 127 -20.13 2.27 -13.54
N LEU A 128 -20.07 0.95 -13.42
CA LEU A 128 -20.29 0.06 -14.57
C LEU A 128 -21.76 0.07 -15.00
N PRO A 129 -22.04 0.13 -16.33
CA PRO A 129 -23.39 -0.06 -16.87
C PRO A 129 -23.98 -1.40 -16.39
N GLN A 130 -25.31 -1.43 -16.18
CA GLN A 130 -25.99 -2.62 -15.67
C GLN A 130 -25.73 -3.87 -16.51
N GLU A 131 -25.67 -3.73 -17.83
CA GLU A 131 -25.38 -4.83 -18.76
C GLU A 131 -24.03 -5.53 -18.50
N ILE A 132 -23.01 -4.78 -18.12
CA ILE A 132 -21.69 -5.33 -17.80
C ILE A 132 -21.70 -5.92 -16.39
N ARG A 133 -22.42 -5.30 -15.46
CA ARG A 133 -22.56 -5.76 -14.07
C ARG A 133 -23.22 -7.14 -13.99
N GLU A 134 -24.21 -7.39 -14.83
CA GLU A 134 -24.91 -8.68 -14.88
C GLU A 134 -24.08 -9.81 -15.51
N ARG A 135 -23.12 -9.47 -16.37
CA ARG A 135 -22.18 -10.43 -16.98
C ARG A 135 -21.00 -10.80 -16.10
N LEU A 136 -20.81 -10.12 -14.97
CA LEU A 136 -19.74 -10.46 -14.04
C LEU A 136 -20.05 -11.79 -13.33
N PRO A 137 -19.05 -12.72 -13.24
CA PRO A 137 -19.20 -13.95 -12.48
C PRO A 137 -19.63 -13.66 -11.04
N GLU A 138 -20.53 -14.48 -10.52
CA GLU A 138 -21.10 -14.30 -9.17
C GLU A 138 -20.02 -14.26 -8.09
N GLU A 139 -18.95 -15.04 -8.24
CA GLU A 139 -17.80 -15.05 -7.32
C GLU A 139 -17.10 -13.70 -7.19
N LEU A 140 -16.98 -12.96 -8.30
CA LEU A 140 -16.41 -11.61 -8.30
C LEU A 140 -17.38 -10.59 -7.70
N ARG A 141 -18.67 -10.77 -7.95
CA ARG A 141 -19.74 -9.90 -7.41
C ARG A 141 -19.75 -9.96 -5.88
N VAL A 142 -19.76 -11.16 -5.30
CA VAL A 142 -19.74 -11.38 -3.85
C VAL A 142 -18.47 -10.82 -3.22
N LYS A 143 -17.31 -11.01 -3.87
CA LYS A 143 -16.02 -10.50 -3.36
C LYS A 143 -15.91 -8.98 -3.34
N ILE A 144 -16.59 -8.29 -4.27
CA ILE A 144 -16.57 -6.83 -4.37
C ILE A 144 -17.62 -6.21 -3.43
N THR A 145 -18.80 -6.81 -3.28
CA THR A 145 -19.90 -6.28 -2.45
C THR A 145 -19.77 -6.65 -0.97
N GLY A 146 -19.01 -7.70 -0.62
CA GLY A 146 -18.72 -8.03 0.77
C GLY A 146 -19.91 -8.62 1.54
N THR A 147 -20.89 -9.17 0.85
CA THR A 147 -21.99 -9.98 1.43
C THR A 147 -21.77 -11.44 1.19
#